data_002b1881cadbd6e04d96c11b0de55b2a
#
_entry.id   002b1881cadbd6e04d96c11b0de55b2a
#
_cell.length_a   1.000
_cell.length_b   1.000
_cell.length_c   1.000
_cell.angle_alpha   90.00
_cell.angle_beta   90.00
_cell.angle_gamma   90.00
#
_symmetry.space_group_name_H-M   'P 1'
#
loop_
_entity.id
_entity.type
_entity.pdbx_description
1 polymer ?
#
loop_
_entity_poly.entity_id
_entity_poly.type
_entity_poly.pdbx_seq_one_letter_code
_entity_poly.pdbx_strand_id
1 'polypeptide(L)'
;MNAPHHMNMTRTDYEKILSYYNIPFENLSNIELKRTAEDILANKLCKCIKAVERKVSPQNAISLCTASVFGKKGLKYFDMSCKGRAQLHPRKGTTGRRRNMQVLAKSRKNIISAK
;
A
#
# COMPACT_ATOMS: atom_id res chain seq x y z
N MET A 1 22.22 3.95 17.07
CA MET A 1 21.43 2.96 16.36
C MET A 1 20.50 3.62 15.35
N ASN A 2 20.49 3.13 14.16
CA ASN A 2 19.67 3.71 13.11
C ASN A 2 18.23 3.21 13.20
N ALA A 3 17.30 4.13 13.10
CA ALA A 3 15.92 3.74 12.98
C ALA A 3 15.73 2.97 11.67
N PRO A 4 14.84 1.99 11.63
CA PRO A 4 14.55 1.32 10.37
C PRO A 4 13.98 2.31 9.36
N HIS A 5 14.29 2.11 8.10
CA HIS A 5 13.77 2.97 7.04
C HIS A 5 12.27 2.79 6.84
N HIS A 6 11.72 1.73 7.39
CA HIS A 6 10.30 1.46 7.33
C HIS A 6 9.88 0.73 8.59
N MET A 7 8.62 0.86 8.93
CA MET A 7 8.02 0.25 10.11
C MET A 7 6.94 -0.72 9.72
N ASN A 8 6.73 -1.74 10.55
CA ASN A 8 5.70 -2.73 10.31
C ASN A 8 4.31 -2.12 10.51
N MET A 9 3.36 -2.62 9.75
CA MET A 9 1.97 -2.22 9.87
C MET A 9 1.31 -2.92 11.05
N THR A 10 0.42 -2.21 11.72
CA THR A 10 -0.39 -2.76 12.79
C THR A 10 -1.84 -2.86 12.32
N ARG A 11 -2.67 -3.54 13.11
CA ARG A 11 -4.10 -3.62 12.79
C ARG A 11 -4.72 -2.21 12.70
N THR A 12 -4.36 -1.34 13.63
CA THR A 12 -4.86 0.03 13.62
C THR A 12 -4.50 0.74 12.32
N ASP A 13 -3.31 0.50 11.80
CA ASP A 13 -2.88 1.11 10.55
C ASP A 13 -3.77 0.66 9.39
N TYR A 14 -4.07 -0.65 9.32
CA TYR A 14 -4.97 -1.14 8.27
C TYR A 14 -6.37 -0.58 8.42
N GLU A 15 -6.86 -0.44 9.66
CA GLU A 15 -8.15 0.17 9.89
C GLU A 15 -8.20 1.61 9.40
N LYS A 16 -7.13 2.35 9.61
CA LYS A 16 -7.03 3.73 9.12
C LYS A 16 -7.12 3.78 7.60
N ILE A 17 -6.49 2.83 6.92
CA ILE A 17 -6.54 2.77 5.46
C ILE A 17 -7.97 2.54 4.99
N LEU A 18 -8.65 1.55 5.55
CA LEU A 18 -10.03 1.27 5.16
C LEU A 18 -10.95 2.42 5.48
N SER A 19 -10.78 3.04 6.65
CA SER A 19 -11.56 4.20 7.03
C SER A 19 -11.38 5.36 6.05
N TYR A 20 -10.15 5.58 5.61
CA TYR A 20 -9.84 6.64 4.65
C TYR A 20 -10.65 6.46 3.36
N TYR A 21 -10.85 5.21 2.93
CA TYR A 21 -11.59 4.90 1.72
C TYR A 21 -13.06 4.55 1.99
N ASN A 22 -13.53 4.80 3.21
CA ASN A 22 -14.92 4.58 3.59
C ASN A 22 -15.38 3.13 3.45
N ILE A 23 -14.52 2.21 3.82
CA ILE A 23 -14.81 0.78 3.75
C ILE A 23 -15.01 0.26 5.17
N PRO A 24 -16.17 -0.35 5.47
CA PRO A 24 -16.40 -0.91 6.80
C PRO A 24 -15.46 -2.09 7.08
N PHE A 25 -14.99 -2.18 8.31
CA PHE A 25 -14.01 -3.20 8.68
C PHE A 25 -14.32 -3.92 9.99
N GLU A 26 -15.46 -3.62 10.62
CA GLU A 26 -15.76 -4.13 11.95
C GLU A 26 -15.81 -5.66 12.01
N ASN A 27 -16.22 -6.30 10.94
CA ASN A 27 -16.38 -7.75 10.92
C ASN A 27 -15.21 -8.48 10.25
N LEU A 28 -14.13 -7.79 9.97
CA LEU A 28 -13.00 -8.39 9.28
C LEU A 28 -11.97 -8.94 10.27
N SER A 29 -11.47 -10.14 9.97
CA SER A 29 -10.35 -10.70 10.70
C SER A 29 -9.07 -9.92 10.37
N ASN A 30 -8.01 -10.15 11.14
CA ASN A 30 -6.75 -9.47 10.89
C ASN A 30 -6.23 -9.75 9.47
N ILE A 31 -6.36 -10.98 9.00
CA ILE A 31 -5.90 -11.35 7.65
C ILE A 31 -6.74 -10.68 6.59
N GLU A 32 -8.06 -10.68 6.78
CA GLU A 32 -8.96 -10.03 5.82
C GLU A 32 -8.73 -8.53 5.75
N LEU A 33 -8.53 -7.93 6.92
CA LEU A 33 -8.26 -6.49 7.01
C LEU A 33 -6.99 -6.13 6.26
N LYS A 34 -5.93 -6.91 6.47
CA LYS A 34 -4.65 -6.71 5.80
C LYS A 34 -4.81 -6.83 4.29
N ARG A 35 -5.45 -7.90 3.83
CA ARG A 35 -5.64 -8.14 2.39
C ARG A 35 -6.48 -7.05 1.74
N THR A 36 -7.55 -6.65 2.41
CA THR A 36 -8.43 -5.62 1.87
C THR A 36 -7.66 -4.31 1.70
N ALA A 37 -6.89 -3.93 2.70
CA ALA A 37 -6.08 -2.71 2.61
C ALA A 37 -5.06 -2.79 1.48
N GLU A 38 -4.38 -3.92 1.37
CA GLU A 38 -3.39 -4.13 0.31
C GLU A 38 -4.02 -4.07 -1.08
N ASP A 39 -5.17 -4.70 -1.25
CA ASP A 39 -5.85 -4.71 -2.54
C ASP A 39 -6.34 -3.32 -2.93
N ILE A 40 -6.87 -2.57 -1.98
CA ILE A 40 -7.34 -1.21 -2.26
C ILE A 40 -6.19 -0.34 -2.72
N LEU A 41 -5.07 -0.39 -2.00
CA LEU A 41 -3.92 0.43 -2.36
C LEU A 41 -3.33 0.03 -3.70
N ALA A 42 -3.27 -1.28 -3.99
CA ALA A 42 -2.78 -1.75 -5.27
C ALA A 42 -3.68 -1.25 -6.41
N ASN A 43 -4.99 -1.34 -6.23
CA ASN A 43 -5.94 -0.87 -7.24
C ASN A 43 -5.84 0.63 -7.45
N LYS A 44 -5.73 1.41 -6.37
CA LYS A 44 -5.58 2.86 -6.49
C LYS A 44 -4.30 3.23 -7.22
N LEU A 45 -3.22 2.54 -6.88
CA LEU A 45 -1.94 2.80 -7.53
C LEU A 45 -2.00 2.50 -9.02
N CYS A 46 -2.53 1.34 -9.39
CA CYS A 46 -2.59 0.94 -10.79
C CYS A 46 -3.51 1.83 -11.61
N LYS A 47 -4.65 2.24 -11.03
CA LYS A 47 -5.55 3.17 -11.72
C LYS A 47 -4.88 4.52 -11.94
N CYS A 48 -4.16 5.00 -10.95
CA CYS A 48 -3.43 6.26 -11.07
C CYS A 48 -2.39 6.17 -12.17
N ILE A 49 -1.61 5.09 -12.19
CA ILE A 49 -0.57 4.91 -13.21
C ILE A 49 -1.17 4.91 -14.61
N LYS A 50 -2.25 4.17 -14.81
CA LYS A 50 -2.90 4.10 -16.12
C LYS A 50 -3.38 5.47 -16.60
N ALA A 51 -3.91 6.26 -15.70
CA ALA A 51 -4.40 7.59 -16.06
C ALA A 51 -3.25 8.54 -16.38
N VAL A 52 -2.17 8.48 -15.60
CA VAL A 52 -1.06 9.42 -15.72
C VAL A 52 -0.12 9.07 -16.87
N GLU A 53 0.07 7.77 -17.17
CA GLU A 53 1.01 7.38 -18.20
C GLU A 53 0.60 7.80 -19.60
N ARG A 54 -0.61 8.27 -19.76
CA ARG A 54 -1.05 8.88 -21.02
C ARG A 54 -0.37 10.22 -21.25
N LYS A 55 0.12 10.84 -20.20
CA LYS A 55 0.67 12.20 -20.25
C LYS A 55 2.16 12.25 -19.96
N VAL A 56 2.69 11.26 -19.27
CA VAL A 56 4.10 11.23 -18.89
C VAL A 56 4.65 9.82 -19.12
N SER A 57 5.97 9.68 -19.04
CA SER A 57 6.60 8.39 -19.22
C SER A 57 6.13 7.40 -18.13
N PRO A 58 6.20 6.09 -18.39
CA PRO A 58 5.80 5.11 -17.37
C PRO A 58 6.54 5.25 -16.05
N GLN A 59 7.84 5.55 -16.09
CA GLN A 59 8.62 5.72 -14.86
C GLN A 59 8.14 6.93 -14.06
N ASN A 60 7.85 8.04 -14.74
CA ASN A 60 7.33 9.21 -14.07
C ASN A 60 5.92 8.98 -13.53
N ALA A 61 5.11 8.22 -14.26
CA ALA A 61 3.78 7.87 -13.78
C ALA A 61 3.84 7.09 -12.48
N ILE A 62 4.75 6.11 -12.41
CA ILE A 62 4.92 5.32 -11.20
C ILE A 62 5.35 6.21 -10.03
N SER A 63 6.33 7.09 -10.25
CA SER A 63 6.81 7.99 -9.20
C SER A 63 5.71 8.93 -8.70
N LEU A 64 4.98 9.54 -9.62
CA LEU A 64 3.91 10.47 -9.25
C LEU A 64 2.82 9.76 -8.48
N CYS A 65 2.41 8.59 -8.94
CA CYS A 65 1.33 7.86 -8.29
C CYS A 65 1.77 7.26 -6.96
N THR A 66 3.02 6.83 -6.85
CA THR A 66 3.54 6.35 -5.57
C THR A 66 3.52 7.47 -4.54
N ALA A 67 3.95 8.67 -4.91
CA ALA A 67 3.91 9.80 -4.00
C ALA A 67 2.48 10.15 -3.60
N SER A 68 1.56 10.11 -4.55
CA SER A 68 0.17 10.49 -4.31
C SER A 68 -0.57 9.43 -3.48
N VAL A 69 -0.46 8.16 -3.84
CA VAL A 69 -1.23 7.09 -3.21
C VAL A 69 -0.59 6.64 -1.89
N PHE A 70 0.73 6.59 -1.82
CA PHE A 70 1.44 6.08 -0.65
C PHE A 70 2.17 7.15 0.14
N GLY A 71 2.97 7.96 -0.53
CA GLY A 71 3.86 8.90 0.15
C GLY A 71 3.14 9.87 1.05
N LYS A 72 2.08 10.48 0.57
CA LYS A 72 1.31 11.45 1.37
C LYS A 72 0.68 10.84 2.61
N LYS A 73 0.45 9.53 2.58
CA LYS A 73 -0.15 8.82 3.70
C LYS A 73 0.87 8.25 4.67
N GLY A 74 2.16 8.42 4.37
CA GLY A 74 3.20 7.83 5.19
C GLY A 74 3.34 6.33 4.98
N LEU A 75 2.96 5.84 3.81
CA LEU A 75 3.00 4.43 3.48
C LEU A 75 4.08 4.14 2.44
N LYS A 76 4.54 2.90 2.43
CA LYS A 76 5.52 2.41 1.45
C LYS A 76 5.11 1.02 0.99
N TYR A 77 5.54 0.66 -0.21
CA TYR A 77 5.41 -0.70 -0.70
C TYR A 77 6.76 -1.11 -1.28
N PHE A 78 6.96 -2.42 -1.48
CA PHE A 78 8.25 -2.92 -1.96
C PHE A 78 8.25 -3.20 -3.44
N ASP A 79 7.15 -3.76 -3.95
CA ASP A 79 7.04 -4.09 -5.36
C ASP A 79 5.57 -4.16 -5.73
N MET A 80 5.28 -4.08 -7.01
CA MET A 80 3.88 -4.08 -7.44
C MET A 80 3.79 -4.53 -8.89
N SER A 81 2.60 -4.98 -9.28
CA SER A 81 2.30 -5.27 -10.67
C SER A 81 0.86 -4.86 -10.96
N CYS A 82 0.63 -4.48 -12.21
CA CYS A 82 -0.69 -4.07 -12.67
C CYS A 82 -1.21 -4.92 -13.81
N LYS A 83 -0.39 -5.84 -14.31
CA LYS A 83 -0.83 -6.72 -15.38
C LYS A 83 -1.91 -7.66 -14.87
N GLY A 84 -3.05 -7.68 -15.55
CA GLY A 84 -4.18 -8.46 -15.13
C GLY A 84 -4.76 -7.92 -13.84
N ARG A 85 -4.29 -8.43 -12.71
CA ARG A 85 -4.78 -8.02 -11.41
C ARG A 85 -3.78 -7.09 -10.72
N ALA A 86 -4.29 -5.99 -10.19
CA ALA A 86 -3.48 -5.07 -9.39
C ALA A 86 -3.02 -5.78 -8.12
N GLN A 87 -1.73 -5.74 -7.83
CA GLN A 87 -1.19 -6.52 -6.72
C GLN A 87 0.10 -5.92 -6.19
N LEU A 88 0.23 -5.88 -4.87
CA LEU A 88 1.49 -5.54 -4.21
C LEU A 88 2.24 -6.83 -3.92
N HIS A 89 3.56 -6.77 -3.99
CA HIS A 89 4.41 -7.93 -3.79
C HIS A 89 5.39 -7.68 -2.66
N PRO A 90 5.85 -8.75 -1.99
CA PRO A 90 6.85 -8.59 -0.94
C PRO A 90 8.21 -8.25 -1.52
N ARG A 91 9.15 -7.91 -0.63
CA ARG A 91 10.53 -7.63 -1.01
C ARG A 91 11.11 -8.83 -1.73
N LYS A 92 11.94 -8.57 -2.73
CA LYS A 92 12.60 -9.64 -3.48
C LYS A 92 13.40 -10.53 -2.53
N GLY A 93 13.34 -11.83 -2.78
CA GLY A 93 14.05 -12.80 -1.98
C GLY A 93 13.29 -13.26 -0.74
N THR A 94 12.15 -12.66 -0.48
CA THR A 94 11.31 -13.07 0.64
C THR A 94 10.62 -14.38 0.32
N THR A 95 10.69 -15.32 1.25
CA THR A 95 9.98 -16.59 1.11
C THR A 95 8.95 -16.74 2.23
N GLY A 96 7.97 -17.60 2.02
CA GLY A 96 6.95 -17.85 3.01
C GLY A 96 5.56 -17.73 2.42
N ARG A 97 4.58 -17.88 3.29
CA ARG A 97 3.19 -17.81 2.86
C ARG A 97 2.81 -16.35 2.63
N ARG A 98 2.05 -16.13 1.56
CA ARG A 98 1.66 -14.79 1.17
C ARG A 98 0.98 -14.02 2.30
N ARG A 99 0.12 -14.66 3.06
CA ARG A 99 -0.60 -13.98 4.14
C ARG A 99 0.31 -13.46 5.25
N ASN A 100 1.52 -14.03 5.36
CA ASN A 100 2.50 -13.63 6.36
C ASN A 100 3.56 -12.71 5.79
N MET A 101 3.52 -12.43 4.49
CA MET A 101 4.52 -11.59 3.85
C MET A 101 4.17 -10.13 4.00
N GLN A 102 5.19 -9.32 4.29
CA GLN A 102 5.02 -7.89 4.37
C GLN A 102 5.09 -7.30 2.97
N VAL A 103 4.01 -6.66 2.53
CA VAL A 103 3.99 -5.96 1.25
C VAL A 103 3.79 -4.45 1.45
N LEU A 104 3.38 -4.04 2.64
CA LEU A 104 3.22 -2.64 3.02
C LEU A 104 4.06 -2.33 4.24
N ALA A 105 4.50 -1.09 4.36
CA ALA A 105 5.23 -0.61 5.51
C ALA A 105 4.91 0.85 5.73
N LYS A 106 5.35 1.41 6.85
CA LYS A 106 5.18 2.81 7.15
C LYS A 106 6.50 3.54 6.96
N SER A 107 6.44 4.73 6.39
CA SER A 107 7.61 5.60 6.30
C SER A 107 7.68 6.55 7.48
N ARG A 108 6.61 6.62 8.27
CA ARG A 108 6.58 7.43 9.48
C ARG A 108 5.63 6.79 10.48
N LYS A 109 5.73 7.18 11.74
CA LYS A 109 4.96 6.57 12.82
C LYS A 109 3.45 6.69 12.60
N ASN A 110 3.00 7.88 12.26
CA ASN A 110 1.57 8.13 12.06
C ASN A 110 1.25 8.21 10.59
N ILE A 111 0.40 7.33 10.13
CA ILE A 111 -0.07 7.34 8.74
C ILE A 111 -1.42 8.04 8.68
N ILE A 112 -1.73 8.58 7.53
CA ILE A 112 -3.03 9.19 7.20
C ILE A 112 -3.62 9.97 8.35
N SER A 113 -3.50 11.28 8.29
CA SER A 113 -4.15 12.12 9.29
C SER A 113 -5.64 11.88 9.27
N ALA A 114 -6.20 11.63 10.44
CA ALA A 114 -7.64 11.55 10.56
C ALA A 114 -8.21 12.91 10.20
N LYS A 115 -9.27 12.89 9.48
CA LYS A 115 -9.92 14.15 9.15
C LYS A 115 -10.52 14.76 10.38
#